data_56bab4bc3d7f64e24917107a8b45d44c
#
_entry.id   56bab4bc3d7f64e24917107a8b45d44c
#
_cell.length_a   1.000
_cell.length_b   1.000
_cell.length_c   1.000
_cell.angle_alpha   90.00
_cell.angle_beta   90.00
_cell.angle_gamma   90.00
#
_symmetry.space_group_name_H-M   'P 1'
#
loop_
_entity.id
_entity.type
_entity.pdbx_description
1 polymer ?
#
loop_
_entity_poly.entity_id
_entity_poly.type
_entity_poly.pdbx_seq_one_letter_code
_entity_poly.pdbx_strand_id
1 'polypeptide(L)'
;MNLIWRILGWLVGGVFIFAGLTKIVGLQPFHWIDPMEFARDIDNYKMLPWQPSVWLALYLPWLEILCGLALITRILFRGAVFIVTGLMIVFIVASIVAKARGLDVSCGCFGHASQHLNFTWHLVLDFLLLGGLLLLWRRPLTAR
;
A
#
# COMPACT_ATOMS: atom_id res chain seq x y z
N MET A 1 0.56 2.07 -27.97
CA MET A 1 0.63 2.30 -26.52
C MET A 1 2.02 1.90 -26.05
N ASN A 2 2.76 2.83 -25.46
CA ASN A 2 4.18 2.61 -25.14
C ASN A 2 4.32 1.49 -24.10
N LEU A 3 5.16 0.51 -24.38
CA LEU A 3 5.45 -0.64 -23.52
C LEU A 3 5.83 -0.22 -22.09
N ILE A 4 6.52 0.89 -21.95
CA ILE A 4 6.95 1.48 -20.67
C ILE A 4 5.77 1.69 -19.72
N TRP A 5 4.63 2.21 -20.19
CA TRP A 5 3.45 2.46 -19.35
C TRP A 5 2.73 1.18 -18.94
N ARG A 6 2.83 0.13 -19.76
CA ARG A 6 2.29 -1.19 -19.38
C ARG A 6 3.14 -1.79 -18.27
N ILE A 7 4.45 -1.74 -18.45
CA ILE A 7 5.42 -2.24 -17.45
C ILE A 7 5.24 -1.49 -16.12
N LEU A 8 5.15 -0.15 -16.16
CA LEU A 8 4.96 0.64 -14.95
C LEU A 8 3.64 0.29 -14.23
N GLY A 9 2.54 0.12 -14.96
CA GLY A 9 1.26 -0.30 -14.37
C GLY A 9 1.34 -1.70 -13.77
N TRP A 10 2.07 -2.63 -14.39
CA TRP A 10 2.28 -3.98 -13.86
C TRP A 10 3.19 -3.99 -12.64
N LEU A 11 4.25 -3.18 -12.64
CA LEU A 11 5.15 -3.06 -11.49
C LEU A 11 4.41 -2.50 -10.28
N VAL A 12 3.73 -1.36 -10.44
CA VAL A 12 2.98 -0.73 -9.34
C VAL A 12 1.84 -1.66 -8.89
N GLY A 13 1.07 -2.21 -9.81
CA GLY A 13 -0.01 -3.15 -9.49
C GLY A 13 0.49 -4.41 -8.77
N GLY A 14 1.61 -4.98 -9.21
CA GLY A 14 2.25 -6.13 -8.59
C GLY A 14 2.71 -5.85 -7.16
N VAL A 15 3.30 -4.68 -6.92
CA VAL A 15 3.70 -4.24 -5.57
C VAL A 15 2.49 -4.14 -4.64
N PHE A 16 1.36 -3.57 -5.09
CA PHE A 16 0.15 -3.48 -4.27
C PHE A 16 -0.51 -4.84 -4.00
N ILE A 17 -0.51 -5.75 -4.98
CA ILE A 17 -0.97 -7.12 -4.76
C ILE A 17 -0.07 -7.80 -3.72
N PHE A 18 1.25 -7.68 -3.86
CA PHE A 18 2.18 -8.24 -2.90
C PHE A 18 1.99 -7.64 -1.50
N ALA A 19 1.85 -6.32 -1.38
CA ALA A 19 1.61 -5.64 -0.11
C ALA A 19 0.30 -6.09 0.56
N GLY A 20 -0.78 -6.26 -0.21
CA GLY A 20 -2.05 -6.78 0.30
C GLY A 20 -1.95 -8.25 0.73
N LEU A 21 -1.27 -9.08 -0.06
CA LEU A 21 -1.07 -10.50 0.27
C LEU A 21 -0.24 -10.69 1.53
N THR A 22 0.83 -9.93 1.73
CA THR A 22 1.68 -10.03 2.92
C THR A 22 0.98 -9.64 4.21
N LYS A 23 -0.11 -8.88 4.12
CA LYS A 23 -0.97 -8.53 5.26
C LYS A 23 -2.00 -9.61 5.59
N ILE A 24 -2.34 -10.47 4.62
CA ILE A 24 -3.30 -11.57 4.80
C ILE A 24 -2.56 -12.87 5.11
N VAL A 25 -1.49 -13.14 4.36
CA VAL A 25 -0.70 -14.37 4.48
C VAL A 25 0.71 -13.97 4.91
N GLY A 26 1.11 -14.37 6.12
CA GLY A 26 2.48 -14.15 6.58
C GLY A 26 3.50 -14.74 5.62
N LEU A 27 4.71 -14.18 5.60
CA LEU A 27 5.84 -14.69 4.81
C LEU A 27 6.28 -16.11 5.20
N GLN A 28 5.79 -16.62 6.31
CA GLN A 28 6.01 -18.01 6.71
C GLN A 28 5.01 -18.93 5.98
N PRO A 29 5.44 -20.08 5.44
CA PRO A 29 4.57 -20.93 4.65
C PRO A 29 3.34 -21.36 5.47
N PHE A 30 2.17 -21.01 4.96
CA PHE A 30 0.85 -21.37 5.49
C PHE A 30 0.44 -20.78 6.85
N HIS A 31 1.03 -19.68 7.30
CA HIS A 31 0.51 -18.97 8.47
C HIS A 31 -0.38 -17.80 8.04
N TRP A 32 -1.69 -17.91 8.26
CA TRP A 32 -2.60 -16.80 8.11
C TRP A 32 -2.28 -15.78 9.20
N ILE A 33 -1.98 -14.54 8.81
CA ILE A 33 -1.82 -13.47 9.79
C ILE A 33 -3.19 -13.20 10.41
N ASP A 34 -3.26 -13.21 11.74
CA ASP A 34 -4.45 -12.76 12.45
C ASP A 34 -4.72 -11.29 12.07
N PRO A 35 -5.89 -10.95 11.50
CA PRO A 35 -6.25 -9.57 11.20
C PRO A 35 -6.10 -8.64 12.40
N MET A 36 -6.17 -9.18 13.62
CA MET A 36 -5.98 -8.44 14.86
C MET A 36 -4.53 -8.00 15.06
N GLU A 37 -3.54 -8.74 14.54
CA GLU A 37 -2.13 -8.34 14.58
C GLU A 37 -1.91 -7.10 13.72
N PHE A 38 -2.45 -7.09 12.50
CA PHE A 38 -2.40 -5.91 11.63
C PHE A 38 -3.21 -4.74 12.19
N ALA A 39 -4.34 -5.00 12.88
CA ALA A 39 -5.09 -3.96 13.57
C ALA A 39 -4.29 -3.32 14.72
N ARG A 40 -3.48 -4.11 15.44
CA ARG A 40 -2.56 -3.59 16.47
C ARG A 40 -1.46 -2.73 15.86
N ASP A 41 -0.93 -3.12 14.70
CA ASP A 41 0.05 -2.30 13.98
C ASP A 41 -0.54 -0.94 13.61
N ILE A 42 -1.78 -0.89 13.13
CA ILE A 42 -2.48 0.37 12.85
C ILE A 42 -2.72 1.16 14.15
N ASP A 43 -3.12 0.50 15.23
CA ASP A 43 -3.34 1.15 16.53
C ASP A 43 -2.04 1.73 17.13
N ASN A 44 -0.91 1.10 16.86
CA ASN A 44 0.41 1.57 17.30
C ASN A 44 0.77 2.97 16.77
N TYR A 45 0.19 3.40 15.66
CA TYR A 45 0.32 4.79 15.18
C TYR A 45 -0.37 5.80 16.09
N LYS A 46 -1.25 5.37 17.01
CA LYS A 46 -2.01 6.22 17.94
C LYS A 46 -2.75 7.38 17.27
N MET A 47 -3.22 7.15 16.05
CA MET A 47 -3.97 8.13 15.26
C MET A 47 -5.47 7.84 15.22
N LEU A 48 -5.85 6.59 15.43
CA LEU A 48 -7.23 6.12 15.37
C LEU A 48 -7.61 5.35 16.64
N PRO A 49 -8.88 5.40 17.05
CA PRO A 49 -9.41 4.48 18.07
C PRO A 49 -9.33 3.02 17.60
N TRP A 50 -9.36 2.08 18.52
CA TRP A 50 -9.27 0.65 18.23
C TRP A 50 -10.28 0.13 17.19
N GLN A 51 -11.54 0.55 17.30
CA GLN A 51 -12.61 0.11 16.41
C GLN A 51 -12.34 0.40 14.91
N PRO A 52 -12.03 1.66 14.50
CA PRO A 52 -11.63 1.95 13.13
C PRO A 52 -10.37 1.20 12.68
N SER A 53 -9.40 0.97 13.57
CA SER A 53 -8.16 0.23 13.25
C SER A 53 -8.47 -1.21 12.83
N VAL A 54 -9.43 -1.87 13.52
CA VAL A 54 -9.87 -3.22 13.15
C VAL A 54 -10.57 -3.23 11.77
N TRP A 55 -11.46 -2.26 11.51
CA TRP A 55 -12.12 -2.16 10.21
C TRP A 55 -11.12 -1.94 9.07
N LEU A 56 -10.15 -1.05 9.27
CA LEU A 56 -9.09 -0.82 8.29
C LEU A 56 -8.25 -2.07 8.06
N ALA A 57 -7.89 -2.78 9.12
CA ALA A 57 -7.11 -4.02 9.00
C ALA A 57 -7.83 -5.10 8.19
N LEU A 58 -9.15 -5.14 8.26
CA LEU A 58 -9.95 -6.10 7.50
C LEU A 58 -10.12 -5.69 6.03
N TYR A 59 -10.36 -4.40 5.75
CA TYR A 59 -10.68 -3.95 4.39
C TYR A 59 -9.46 -3.57 3.56
N LEU A 60 -8.42 -3.04 4.20
CA LEU A 60 -7.26 -2.45 3.49
C LEU A 60 -6.51 -3.44 2.60
N PRO A 61 -6.18 -4.67 3.07
CA PRO A 61 -5.47 -5.64 2.23
C PRO A 61 -6.27 -6.02 0.97
N TRP A 62 -7.56 -6.20 1.10
CA TRP A 62 -8.44 -6.52 -0.03
C TRP A 62 -8.53 -5.38 -1.02
N LEU A 63 -8.61 -4.15 -0.51
CA LEU A 63 -8.62 -2.95 -1.36
C LEU A 63 -7.30 -2.81 -2.14
N GLU A 64 -6.16 -3.06 -1.50
CA GLU A 64 -4.84 -3.06 -2.16
C GLU A 64 -4.76 -4.10 -3.28
N ILE A 65 -5.21 -5.33 -3.04
CA ILE A 65 -5.22 -6.41 -4.03
C ILE A 65 -6.15 -6.04 -5.20
N LEU A 66 -7.36 -5.58 -4.93
CA LEU A 66 -8.32 -5.22 -5.97
C LEU A 66 -7.82 -4.06 -6.83
N CYS A 67 -7.26 -3.02 -6.21
CA CYS A 67 -6.69 -1.90 -6.93
C CYS A 67 -5.45 -2.30 -7.73
N GLY A 68 -4.58 -3.14 -7.18
CA GLY A 68 -3.43 -3.69 -7.88
C GLY A 68 -3.85 -4.50 -9.12
N LEU A 69 -4.88 -5.34 -8.98
CA LEU A 69 -5.46 -6.11 -10.08
C LEU A 69 -6.09 -5.18 -11.14
N ALA A 70 -6.80 -4.14 -10.70
CA ALA A 70 -7.39 -3.13 -11.59
C ALA A 70 -6.31 -2.36 -12.40
N LEU A 71 -5.15 -2.08 -11.80
CA LEU A 71 -4.01 -1.48 -12.48
C LEU A 71 -3.41 -2.40 -13.56
N ILE A 72 -3.31 -3.70 -13.28
CA ILE A 72 -2.77 -4.70 -14.21
C ILE A 72 -3.75 -4.96 -15.36
N THR A 73 -5.03 -5.21 -15.04
CA THR A 73 -6.08 -5.51 -16.03
C THR A 73 -6.58 -4.29 -16.77
N ARG A 74 -6.32 -3.09 -16.23
CA ARG A 74 -6.78 -1.79 -16.72
C ARG A 74 -8.29 -1.57 -16.66
N ILE A 75 -8.99 -2.43 -15.99
CA ILE A 75 -10.39 -2.24 -15.66
C ILE A 75 -10.44 -1.20 -14.53
N LEU A 76 -11.25 -0.13 -14.72
CA LEU A 76 -11.34 0.97 -13.74
C LEU A 76 -9.99 1.63 -13.38
N PHE A 77 -9.04 1.66 -14.32
CA PHE A 77 -7.67 2.10 -14.10
C PHE A 77 -7.56 3.45 -13.39
N ARG A 78 -8.35 4.47 -13.80
CA ARG A 78 -8.33 5.79 -13.15
C ARG A 78 -8.80 5.76 -11.71
N GLY A 79 -9.87 5.00 -11.44
CA GLY A 79 -10.37 4.82 -10.08
C GLY A 79 -9.34 4.15 -9.19
N ALA A 80 -8.69 3.10 -9.69
CA ALA A 80 -7.63 2.41 -8.99
C ALA A 80 -6.44 3.33 -8.69
N VAL A 81 -5.95 4.08 -9.68
CA VAL A 81 -4.87 5.05 -9.48
C VAL A 81 -5.26 6.09 -8.43
N PHE A 82 -6.49 6.61 -8.46
CA PHE A 82 -6.97 7.59 -7.49
C PHE A 82 -6.97 7.03 -6.06
N ILE A 83 -7.57 5.85 -5.87
CA ILE A 83 -7.67 5.21 -4.55
C ILE A 83 -6.27 4.90 -4.00
N VAL A 84 -5.42 4.29 -4.82
CA VAL A 84 -4.07 3.90 -4.41
C VAL A 84 -3.21 5.12 -4.10
N THR A 85 -3.32 6.18 -4.88
CA THR A 85 -2.61 7.45 -4.60
C THR A 85 -3.07 8.05 -3.26
N GLY A 86 -4.37 8.05 -2.99
CA GLY A 86 -4.92 8.48 -1.71
C GLY A 86 -4.40 7.66 -0.54
N LEU A 87 -4.39 6.32 -0.68
CA LEU A 87 -3.83 5.42 0.33
C LEU A 87 -2.35 5.69 0.58
N MET A 88 -1.54 5.85 -0.48
CA MET A 88 -0.11 6.16 -0.35
C MET A 88 0.13 7.47 0.40
N ILE A 89 -0.63 8.51 0.10
CA ILE A 89 -0.51 9.80 0.80
C ILE A 89 -0.83 9.63 2.29
N VAL A 90 -1.91 8.92 2.62
CA VAL A 90 -2.30 8.65 4.01
C VAL A 90 -1.19 7.88 4.74
N PHE A 91 -0.63 6.84 4.12
CA PHE A 91 0.46 6.06 4.72
C PHE A 91 1.73 6.87 4.93
N ILE A 92 2.14 7.67 3.95
CA ILE A 92 3.32 8.55 4.07
C ILE A 92 3.13 9.54 5.23
N VAL A 93 1.98 10.20 5.29
CA VAL A 93 1.66 11.15 6.37
C VAL A 93 1.65 10.45 7.72
N ALA A 94 0.99 9.29 7.83
CA ALA A 94 0.95 8.52 9.06
C ALA A 94 2.36 8.11 9.53
N SER A 95 3.21 7.64 8.63
CA SER A 95 4.58 7.23 8.93
C SER A 95 5.44 8.42 9.41
N ILE A 96 5.31 9.57 8.75
CA ILE A 96 6.04 10.79 9.15
C ILE A 96 5.59 11.27 10.54
N VAL A 97 4.27 11.31 10.79
CA VAL A 97 3.72 11.72 12.09
C VAL A 97 4.13 10.76 13.20
N ALA A 98 4.08 9.45 12.95
CA ALA A 98 4.52 8.45 13.92
C ALA A 98 6.00 8.63 14.27
N LYS A 99 6.85 8.85 13.29
CA LYS A 99 8.29 9.10 13.51
C LYS A 99 8.53 10.41 14.26
N ALA A 100 7.81 11.47 13.93
CA ALA A 100 7.89 12.76 14.62
C ALA A 100 7.47 12.66 16.10
N ARG A 101 6.59 11.72 16.43
CA ARG A 101 6.19 11.40 17.82
C ARG A 101 7.16 10.46 18.54
N GLY A 102 8.25 10.04 17.91
CA GLY A 102 9.22 9.11 18.49
C GLY A 102 8.72 7.67 18.62
N LEU A 103 7.67 7.31 17.87
CA LEU A 103 7.16 5.95 17.86
C LEU A 103 8.02 5.11 16.90
N ASP A 104 8.60 4.03 17.42
CA ASP A 104 9.27 3.02 16.59
C ASP A 104 8.20 2.08 16.01
N VAL A 105 7.51 2.59 14.97
CA VAL A 105 6.54 1.79 14.22
C VAL A 105 7.20 1.25 12.96
N SER A 106 7.10 -0.05 12.75
CA SER A 106 7.38 -0.66 11.46
C SER A 106 6.33 -0.15 10.48
N CYS A 107 6.76 0.35 9.31
CA CYS A 107 5.83 0.85 8.31
C CYS A 107 4.91 -0.29 7.86
N GLY A 108 3.60 -0.17 8.12
CA GLY A 108 2.60 -1.19 7.81
C GLY A 108 2.33 -1.42 6.32
N CYS A 109 3.02 -0.70 5.41
CA CYS A 109 2.78 -0.81 3.97
C CYS A 109 3.02 -2.22 3.42
N PHE A 110 4.06 -2.90 3.91
CA PHE A 110 4.41 -4.27 3.49
C PHE A 110 4.25 -5.30 4.61
N GLY A 111 3.49 -5.01 5.67
CA GLY A 111 3.29 -5.90 6.81
C GLY A 111 4.62 -6.38 7.41
N HIS A 112 4.68 -7.64 7.82
CA HIS A 112 5.87 -8.24 8.43
C HIS A 112 7.10 -8.32 7.50
N ALA A 113 6.93 -8.21 6.17
CA ALA A 113 8.04 -8.22 5.21
C ALA A 113 8.99 -7.04 5.41
N SER A 114 8.53 -5.98 6.05
CA SER A 114 9.24 -4.72 6.19
C SER A 114 9.99 -4.56 7.51
N GLN A 115 9.88 -5.51 8.44
CA GLN A 115 10.49 -5.40 9.78
C GLN A 115 12.02 -5.27 9.75
N HIS A 116 12.66 -5.73 8.68
CA HIS A 116 14.12 -5.65 8.51
C HIS A 116 14.61 -4.45 7.72
N LEU A 117 13.71 -3.64 7.16
CA LEU A 117 14.08 -2.46 6.38
C LEU A 117 14.11 -1.21 7.25
N ASN A 118 15.16 -0.39 7.07
CA ASN A 118 15.25 0.89 7.75
C ASN A 118 14.11 1.82 7.30
N PHE A 119 13.58 2.62 8.22
CA PHE A 119 12.53 3.61 7.98
C PHE A 119 12.77 4.48 6.73
N THR A 120 14.03 4.88 6.51
CA THR A 120 14.40 5.71 5.34
C THR A 120 14.15 4.99 4.02
N TRP A 121 14.48 3.71 3.92
CA TRP A 121 14.23 2.92 2.71
C TRP A 121 12.75 2.76 2.40
N HIS A 122 11.92 2.60 3.44
CA HIS A 122 10.46 2.57 3.28
C HIS A 122 9.92 3.87 2.70
N LEU A 123 10.33 5.00 3.26
CA LEU A 123 9.93 6.30 2.73
C LEU A 123 10.36 6.50 1.29
N VAL A 124 11.58 6.10 0.94
CA VAL A 124 12.07 6.19 -0.45
C VAL A 124 11.20 5.36 -1.39
N LEU A 125 10.88 4.12 -1.02
CA LEU A 125 10.00 3.25 -1.81
C LEU A 125 8.59 3.85 -1.96
N ASP A 126 8.02 4.38 -0.89
CA ASP A 126 6.71 5.02 -0.89
C ASP A 126 6.68 6.25 -1.83
N PHE A 127 7.72 7.08 -1.79
CA PHE A 127 7.84 8.21 -2.72
C PHE A 127 8.06 7.79 -4.16
N LEU A 128 8.81 6.73 -4.42
CA LEU A 128 8.98 6.17 -5.76
C LEU A 128 7.66 5.62 -6.31
N LEU A 129 6.90 4.89 -5.50
CA LEU A 129 5.58 4.39 -5.87
C LEU A 129 4.60 5.53 -6.13
N LEU A 130 4.59 6.53 -5.26
CA LEU A 130 3.76 7.73 -5.45
C LEU A 130 4.12 8.46 -6.73
N GLY A 131 5.41 8.63 -7.03
CA GLY A 131 5.89 9.20 -8.29
C GLY A 131 5.41 8.41 -9.51
N GLY A 132 5.51 7.08 -9.46
CA GLY A 132 4.99 6.18 -10.50
C GLY A 132 3.48 6.33 -10.70
N LEU A 133 2.71 6.44 -9.62
CA LEU A 133 1.26 6.66 -9.67
C LEU A 133 0.90 8.03 -10.25
N LEU A 134 1.61 9.09 -9.88
CA LEU A 134 1.41 10.42 -10.44
C LEU A 134 1.74 10.48 -11.94
N LEU A 135 2.76 9.76 -12.38
CA LEU A 135 3.06 9.60 -13.80
C LEU A 135 1.93 8.86 -14.53
N LEU A 136 1.41 7.81 -13.94
CA LEU A 136 0.25 7.07 -14.47
C LEU A 136 -1.00 7.93 -14.53
N TRP A 137 -1.19 8.84 -13.56
CA TRP A 137 -2.30 9.78 -13.53
C TRP A 137 -2.27 10.80 -14.68
N ARG A 138 -1.09 11.36 -14.96
CA ARG A 138 -0.90 12.37 -16.01
C ARG A 138 -1.11 11.85 -17.43
N ARG A 139 -1.29 10.56 -17.57
CA ARG A 139 -1.44 9.94 -18.88
C ARG A 139 -2.75 10.34 -19.53
N PRO A 140 -2.74 10.97 -20.75
CA PRO A 140 -3.95 11.15 -21.52
C PRO A 140 -4.51 9.78 -21.87
N LEU A 141 -5.82 9.57 -21.65
CA LEU A 141 -6.53 8.43 -22.22
C LEU A 141 -6.60 8.65 -23.73
N THR A 142 -5.53 8.35 -24.44
CA THR A 142 -5.70 8.10 -25.87
C THR A 142 -6.55 6.85 -25.97
N ALA A 143 -7.72 7.08 -26.52
CA ALA A 143 -8.77 6.09 -26.75
C ALA A 143 -8.25 4.74 -27.25
N ARG A 144 -9.02 3.74 -26.95
CA ARG A 144 -8.96 2.36 -27.42
C ARG A 144 -8.37 2.20 -28.82
#